data_43092d67fb0b3e1ff0249470ccdfef89
#
_entry.id   43092d67fb0b3e1ff0249470ccdfef89
#
_cell.length_a   1.000
_cell.length_b   1.000
_cell.length_c   1.000
_cell.angle_alpha   90.00
_cell.angle_beta   90.00
_cell.angle_gamma   90.00
#
_symmetry.space_group_name_H-M   'P 1'
#
loop_
_entity.id
_entity.type
_entity.pdbx_description
1 polymer ?
#
loop_
_entity_poly.entity_id
_entity_poly.type
_entity_poly.pdbx_seq_one_letter_code
_entity_poly.pdbx_strand_id
1 'polypeptide(L)'
;MKKLQFGLFVMVLFSACTEPPKEPVVWKSIEKDLQAQFIMAQDGDVIELPEGNFMFTRTLSMDGKSNITIRGKGMDKTILSWKNQTEGAQGMQISNGKNIVLEDFSVEDAKGDNLKVNDTNGITLRRIRSVWAEGPKTENGAYALYPVLCKNVLMEECIAMGSSDAGIYVGQSDSVIIRNNKAYWNVAGIESENSKWVEIYGNEAYDNTGGILVFDLPGLTTYGHSTKVYKNTIRSNNHKNFAQKGNIVASIPPGSGMMVLATHDLEIYDNDFKDNTTVGVAIVSYELVAALNEGEQEQESSIGGVQTVNNNYKSDSLYNAFPYNIRIRDNRFSNKHWFPTFQNDIGKLLAMKSMFNPPDIVYDGIPDPERSERGICIKENEKIIFINLDAANEFKGLSKDVKTFACDDEKTLSLK
;
A
#
# COMPACT_ATOMS: atom_id res chain seq x y z
N MET A 1 -13.87 -8.12 77.84
CA MET A 1 -13.22 -9.06 76.94
C MET A 1 -13.17 -8.42 75.52
N LYS A 2 -12.06 -7.83 75.15
CA LYS A 2 -11.84 -7.22 73.84
C LYS A 2 -11.16 -8.26 72.92
N LYS A 3 -11.83 -8.61 71.81
CA LYS A 3 -11.25 -9.48 70.79
C LYS A 3 -10.34 -8.66 69.86
N LEU A 4 -9.06 -9.05 69.87
CA LEU A 4 -8.03 -8.53 68.96
C LEU A 4 -8.15 -9.30 67.62
N GLN A 5 -8.51 -8.62 66.54
CA GLN A 5 -8.43 -9.22 65.20
C GLN A 5 -7.02 -8.95 64.62
N PHE A 6 -6.27 -10.02 64.36
CA PHE A 6 -4.99 -10.01 63.66
C PHE A 6 -5.29 -10.04 62.16
N GLY A 7 -5.07 -8.93 61.43
CA GLY A 7 -5.12 -8.86 60.01
C GLY A 7 -3.81 -9.38 59.40
N LEU A 8 -3.88 -10.49 58.66
CA LEU A 8 -2.74 -11.06 57.92
C LEU A 8 -2.54 -10.26 56.64
N PHE A 9 -1.51 -9.43 56.58
CA PHE A 9 -1.10 -8.69 55.40
C PHE A 9 -0.26 -9.61 54.48
N VAL A 10 -0.88 -10.11 53.39
CA VAL A 10 -0.14 -10.91 52.38
C VAL A 10 0.55 -9.91 51.45
N MET A 11 1.86 -9.81 51.61
CA MET A 11 2.72 -9.01 50.70
C MET A 11 2.99 -9.83 49.45
N VAL A 12 2.27 -9.52 48.35
CA VAL A 12 2.54 -10.10 47.04
C VAL A 12 3.77 -9.40 46.46
N LEU A 13 4.90 -10.08 46.46
CA LEU A 13 6.13 -9.65 45.77
C LEU A 13 5.92 -9.84 44.27
N PHE A 14 5.65 -8.75 43.55
CA PHE A 14 5.76 -8.72 42.09
C PHE A 14 7.24 -8.78 41.72
N SER A 15 7.72 -9.95 41.31
CA SER A 15 8.98 -10.07 40.57
C SER A 15 8.77 -9.41 39.21
N ALA A 16 9.19 -8.17 39.06
CA ALA A 16 9.37 -7.56 37.74
C ALA A 16 10.51 -8.29 37.04
N CYS A 17 10.21 -9.13 36.07
CA CYS A 17 11.20 -9.61 35.10
C CYS A 17 11.65 -8.39 34.29
N THR A 18 12.75 -7.75 34.68
CA THR A 18 13.45 -6.81 33.84
C THR A 18 14.15 -7.60 32.74
N GLU A 19 13.73 -7.39 31.48
CA GLU A 19 14.50 -7.91 30.35
C GLU A 19 15.96 -7.45 30.49
N PRO A 20 16.95 -8.32 30.22
CA PRO A 20 18.33 -7.90 30.22
C PRO A 20 18.54 -6.77 29.22
N PRO A 21 19.42 -5.78 29.51
CA PRO A 21 19.69 -4.71 28.58
C PRO A 21 20.17 -5.31 27.25
N LYS A 22 19.51 -4.91 26.14
CA LYS A 22 19.92 -5.33 24.80
C LYS A 22 21.36 -4.88 24.56
N GLU A 23 22.21 -5.80 24.14
CA GLU A 23 23.57 -5.45 23.75
C GLU A 23 23.57 -4.36 22.67
N PRO A 24 24.50 -3.40 22.71
CA PRO A 24 24.57 -2.35 21.71
C PRO A 24 24.82 -2.95 20.33
N VAL A 25 23.99 -2.55 19.33
CA VAL A 25 24.12 -3.01 17.95
C VAL A 25 25.45 -2.53 17.38
N VAL A 26 26.29 -3.48 16.94
CA VAL A 26 27.57 -3.17 16.29
C VAL A 26 27.34 -3.01 14.78
N TRP A 27 27.51 -1.79 14.28
CA TRP A 27 27.42 -1.46 12.87
C TRP A 27 28.77 -1.58 12.17
N LYS A 28 28.80 -2.24 11.01
CA LYS A 28 29.99 -2.41 10.16
C LYS A 28 29.74 -1.71 8.83
N SER A 29 30.77 -1.46 8.05
CA SER A 29 30.63 -0.99 6.66
C SER A 29 31.21 -2.05 5.72
N ILE A 30 30.40 -2.45 4.75
CA ILE A 30 30.79 -3.29 3.60
C ILE A 30 30.47 -2.56 2.28
N GLU A 31 30.20 -1.24 2.35
CA GLU A 31 29.67 -0.44 1.25
C GLU A 31 30.51 -0.55 -0.02
N LYS A 32 31.83 -0.32 0.09
CA LYS A 32 32.73 -0.34 -1.06
C LYS A 32 32.82 -1.73 -1.69
N ASP A 33 32.94 -2.78 -0.86
CA ASP A 33 33.12 -4.15 -1.34
C ASP A 33 31.82 -4.66 -1.98
N LEU A 34 30.65 -4.34 -1.39
CA LEU A 34 29.37 -4.73 -1.94
C LEU A 34 29.06 -3.96 -3.25
N GLN A 35 29.34 -2.65 -3.30
CA GLN A 35 29.18 -1.90 -4.53
C GLN A 35 30.10 -2.41 -5.64
N ALA A 36 31.34 -2.80 -5.32
CA ALA A 36 32.23 -3.42 -6.29
C ALA A 36 31.69 -4.76 -6.79
N GLN A 37 31.13 -5.60 -5.91
CA GLN A 37 30.48 -6.86 -6.30
C GLN A 37 29.29 -6.61 -7.24
N PHE A 38 28.45 -5.60 -6.97
CA PHE A 38 27.33 -5.25 -7.87
C PHE A 38 27.80 -4.83 -9.26
N ILE A 39 28.87 -4.04 -9.34
CA ILE A 39 29.45 -3.60 -10.63
C ILE A 39 30.06 -4.78 -11.40
N MET A 40 30.78 -5.66 -10.71
CA MET A 40 31.55 -6.76 -11.31
C MET A 40 30.73 -8.02 -11.54
N ALA A 41 29.49 -8.09 -11.01
CA ALA A 41 28.64 -9.27 -11.11
C ALA A 41 28.47 -9.74 -12.56
N GLN A 42 28.62 -11.04 -12.75
CA GLN A 42 28.46 -11.74 -14.02
C GLN A 42 27.10 -12.46 -14.05
N ASP A 43 26.64 -12.78 -15.23
CA ASP A 43 25.39 -13.51 -15.45
C ASP A 43 25.38 -14.84 -14.67
N GLY A 44 24.37 -15.04 -13.83
CA GLY A 44 24.20 -16.22 -12.97
C GLY A 44 24.84 -16.13 -11.58
N ASP A 45 25.49 -15.02 -11.25
CA ASP A 45 26.14 -14.87 -9.94
C ASP A 45 25.13 -14.81 -8.77
N VAL A 46 25.58 -15.37 -7.64
CA VAL A 46 24.92 -15.23 -6.35
C VAL A 46 25.78 -14.38 -5.42
N ILE A 47 25.29 -13.19 -5.07
CA ILE A 47 25.95 -12.27 -4.14
C ILE A 47 25.43 -12.58 -2.73
N GLU A 48 26.24 -13.24 -1.91
CA GLU A 48 25.91 -13.59 -0.54
C GLU A 48 26.23 -12.43 0.39
N LEU A 49 25.18 -11.89 1.06
CA LEU A 49 25.34 -10.90 2.10
C LEU A 49 25.64 -11.60 3.43
N PRO A 50 26.66 -11.16 4.18
CA PRO A 50 26.99 -11.78 5.48
C PRO A 50 25.92 -11.47 6.54
N GLU A 51 25.94 -12.26 7.62
CA GLU A 51 25.18 -11.97 8.84
C GLU A 51 25.78 -10.74 9.55
N GLY A 52 24.93 -9.80 9.98
CA GLY A 52 25.32 -8.61 10.72
C GLY A 52 24.50 -7.37 10.39
N ASN A 53 24.88 -6.27 11.03
CA ASN A 53 24.28 -4.95 10.80
C ASN A 53 25.28 -4.08 10.05
N PHE A 54 24.84 -3.56 8.90
CA PHE A 54 25.71 -2.82 7.98
C PHE A 54 25.16 -1.43 7.72
N MET A 55 26.03 -0.42 7.89
CA MET A 55 25.68 0.98 7.68
C MET A 55 26.22 1.45 6.33
N PHE A 56 25.35 2.15 5.60
CA PHE A 56 25.64 2.71 4.29
C PHE A 56 25.46 4.23 4.31
N THR A 57 26.29 4.90 3.54
CA THR A 57 26.27 6.36 3.38
C THR A 57 25.83 6.80 1.98
N ARG A 58 25.80 5.88 1.04
CA ARG A 58 25.44 6.08 -0.37
C ARG A 58 24.43 5.04 -0.82
N THR A 59 23.66 5.37 -1.87
CA THR A 59 22.85 4.39 -2.57
C THR A 59 23.72 3.24 -3.06
N LEU A 60 23.32 1.99 -2.76
CA LEU A 60 23.84 0.81 -3.46
C LEU A 60 23.11 0.63 -4.77
N SER A 61 23.83 0.56 -5.89
CA SER A 61 23.20 0.46 -7.19
C SER A 61 23.75 -0.70 -8.05
N MET A 62 22.83 -1.41 -8.69
CA MET A 62 23.14 -2.42 -9.69
C MET A 62 22.36 -2.12 -10.98
N ASP A 63 23.06 -1.97 -12.09
CA ASP A 63 22.48 -1.60 -13.38
C ASP A 63 22.82 -2.60 -14.49
N GLY A 64 21.83 -2.91 -15.35
CA GLY A 64 22.00 -3.70 -16.57
C GLY A 64 22.44 -5.15 -16.34
N LYS A 65 22.16 -5.75 -15.17
CA LYS A 65 22.58 -7.12 -14.84
C LYS A 65 21.47 -8.14 -15.13
N SER A 66 21.88 -9.39 -15.36
CA SER A 66 20.96 -10.50 -15.66
C SER A 66 21.26 -11.71 -14.79
N ASN A 67 20.18 -12.43 -14.42
CA ASN A 67 20.23 -13.71 -13.68
C ASN A 67 21.03 -13.60 -12.36
N ILE A 68 20.90 -12.47 -11.63
CA ILE A 68 21.60 -12.23 -10.37
C ILE A 68 20.69 -12.55 -9.19
N THR A 69 21.24 -13.24 -8.19
CA THR A 69 20.62 -13.40 -6.89
C THR A 69 21.43 -12.65 -5.83
N ILE A 70 20.77 -11.77 -5.06
CA ILE A 70 21.34 -11.13 -3.86
C ILE A 70 20.64 -11.77 -2.67
N ARG A 71 21.39 -12.47 -1.83
CA ARG A 71 20.85 -13.26 -0.72
C ARG A 71 21.49 -12.91 0.61
N GLY A 72 20.68 -12.59 1.62
CA GLY A 72 21.08 -12.46 3.01
C GLY A 72 21.03 -13.79 3.78
N LYS A 73 21.14 -13.68 5.09
CA LYS A 73 21.05 -14.82 6.03
C LYS A 73 19.71 -14.86 6.78
N GLY A 74 18.77 -14.00 6.38
CA GLY A 74 17.45 -13.81 6.96
C GLY A 74 17.17 -12.34 7.29
N MET A 75 15.88 -11.96 7.30
CA MET A 75 15.44 -10.58 7.57
C MET A 75 15.93 -10.02 8.91
N ASP A 76 16.11 -10.87 9.91
CA ASP A 76 16.58 -10.47 11.25
C ASP A 76 18.10 -10.66 11.45
N LYS A 77 18.80 -11.17 10.45
CA LYS A 77 20.22 -11.50 10.53
C LYS A 77 21.10 -10.67 9.63
N THR A 78 20.61 -10.25 8.46
CA THR A 78 21.33 -9.38 7.54
C THR A 78 20.57 -8.06 7.43
N ILE A 79 21.09 -7.02 8.04
CA ILE A 79 20.44 -5.70 8.13
C ILE A 79 21.30 -4.66 7.45
N LEU A 80 20.74 -4.03 6.40
CA LEU A 80 21.36 -2.97 5.64
C LEU A 80 20.64 -1.67 5.98
N SER A 81 21.32 -0.72 6.64
CA SER A 81 20.72 0.54 7.10
C SER A 81 21.37 1.76 6.43
N TRP A 82 20.53 2.67 5.98
CA TRP A 82 20.89 3.96 5.42
C TRP A 82 20.62 5.13 6.38
N LYS A 83 20.48 4.86 7.66
CA LYS A 83 20.20 5.91 8.68
C LYS A 83 21.16 7.10 8.62
N ASN A 84 22.41 6.85 8.21
CA ASN A 84 23.44 7.89 8.07
C ASN A 84 23.72 8.26 6.59
N GLN A 85 22.77 8.07 5.70
CA GLN A 85 22.93 8.35 4.28
C GLN A 85 23.26 9.82 4.02
N THR A 86 24.31 10.07 3.25
CA THR A 86 24.76 11.42 2.86
C THR A 86 24.58 11.69 1.37
N GLU A 87 24.66 10.67 0.53
CA GLU A 87 24.55 10.77 -0.91
C GLU A 87 23.49 9.82 -1.50
N GLY A 88 22.81 10.29 -2.53
CA GLY A 88 21.68 9.57 -3.15
C GLY A 88 20.40 9.71 -2.34
N ALA A 89 19.31 9.20 -2.90
CA ALA A 89 17.99 9.22 -2.28
C ALA A 89 17.54 7.78 -1.87
N GLN A 90 17.79 6.80 -2.72
CA GLN A 90 17.40 5.42 -2.45
C GLN A 90 18.42 4.71 -1.56
N GLY A 91 17.97 3.74 -0.80
CA GLY A 91 18.85 2.80 -0.12
C GLY A 91 19.52 1.86 -1.13
N MET A 92 18.76 0.94 -1.71
CA MET A 92 19.21 0.06 -2.77
C MET A 92 18.43 0.35 -4.05
N GLN A 93 19.13 0.39 -5.19
CA GLN A 93 18.53 0.58 -6.51
C GLN A 93 18.99 -0.49 -7.48
N ILE A 94 18.03 -1.15 -8.13
CA ILE A 94 18.24 -2.08 -9.22
C ILE A 94 17.61 -1.49 -10.48
N SER A 95 18.38 -1.40 -11.58
CA SER A 95 17.92 -0.79 -12.82
C SER A 95 18.23 -1.66 -14.02
N ASN A 96 17.36 -1.62 -15.04
CA ASN A 96 17.58 -2.28 -16.34
C ASN A 96 17.96 -3.78 -16.23
N GLY A 97 17.40 -4.45 -15.20
CA GLY A 97 17.75 -5.83 -14.88
C GLY A 97 16.94 -6.86 -15.65
N LYS A 98 17.42 -8.12 -15.63
CA LYS A 98 16.66 -9.26 -16.11
C LYS A 98 16.85 -10.45 -15.17
N ASN A 99 15.73 -11.06 -14.73
CA ASN A 99 15.72 -12.19 -13.80
C ASN A 99 16.55 -11.94 -12.53
N ILE A 100 16.18 -10.93 -11.76
CA ILE A 100 16.86 -10.55 -10.52
C ILE A 100 16.07 -11.08 -9.32
N VAL A 101 16.78 -11.68 -8.37
CA VAL A 101 16.21 -12.18 -7.11
C VAL A 101 16.88 -11.47 -5.93
N LEU A 102 16.08 -10.86 -5.06
CA LEU A 102 16.51 -10.28 -3.80
C LEU A 102 15.80 -11.02 -2.67
N GLU A 103 16.55 -11.64 -1.75
CA GLU A 103 15.94 -12.46 -0.72
C GLU A 103 16.71 -12.49 0.62
N ASP A 104 15.95 -12.64 1.72
CA ASP A 104 16.47 -12.94 3.05
C ASP A 104 17.34 -11.85 3.69
N PHE A 105 16.96 -10.56 3.58
CA PHE A 105 17.62 -9.46 4.28
C PHE A 105 16.68 -8.29 4.59
N SER A 106 17.17 -7.33 5.40
CA SER A 106 16.47 -6.09 5.70
C SER A 106 17.12 -4.88 5.03
N VAL A 107 16.28 -3.92 4.62
CA VAL A 107 16.66 -2.59 4.11
C VAL A 107 16.00 -1.55 5.00
N GLU A 108 16.77 -0.64 5.60
CA GLU A 108 16.24 0.26 6.63
C GLU A 108 16.67 1.72 6.43
N ASP A 109 15.74 2.64 6.75
CA ASP A 109 16.01 4.06 7.03
C ASP A 109 16.67 4.86 5.90
N ALA A 110 16.37 4.56 4.63
CA ALA A 110 16.85 5.41 3.54
C ALA A 110 16.17 6.81 3.57
N LYS A 111 16.85 7.82 3.04
CA LYS A 111 16.31 9.19 2.94
C LYS A 111 15.09 9.29 2.02
N GLY A 112 15.13 8.56 0.91
CA GLY A 112 14.01 8.39 0.00
C GLY A 112 13.52 6.95 0.04
N ASP A 113 13.37 6.30 -1.12
CA ASP A 113 12.88 4.92 -1.16
C ASP A 113 13.90 3.93 -0.59
N ASN A 114 13.45 2.96 0.19
CA ASN A 114 14.35 1.97 0.74
C ASN A 114 14.91 1.03 -0.34
N LEU A 115 14.02 0.40 -1.13
CA LEU A 115 14.40 -0.51 -2.21
C LEU A 115 13.64 -0.14 -3.48
N LYS A 116 14.33 0.45 -4.45
CA LYS A 116 13.78 0.79 -5.77
C LYS A 116 14.24 -0.19 -6.83
N VAL A 117 13.30 -0.65 -7.65
CA VAL A 117 13.59 -1.46 -8.85
C VAL A 117 12.89 -0.81 -10.03
N ASN A 118 13.65 -0.46 -11.07
CA ASN A 118 13.07 0.15 -12.26
C ASN A 118 13.53 -0.54 -13.55
N ASP A 119 12.66 -0.53 -14.57
CA ASP A 119 12.96 -1.06 -15.91
C ASP A 119 13.51 -2.50 -15.90
N THR A 120 13.00 -3.33 -14.99
CA THR A 120 13.48 -4.70 -14.80
C THR A 120 12.45 -5.72 -15.26
N ASN A 121 12.89 -6.72 -16.03
CA ASN A 121 12.06 -7.83 -16.48
C ASN A 121 12.39 -9.13 -15.74
N GLY A 122 11.50 -9.60 -14.91
CA GLY A 122 11.71 -10.69 -13.97
C GLY A 122 12.39 -10.18 -12.70
N ILE A 123 11.61 -9.74 -11.72
CA ILE A 123 12.08 -9.36 -10.39
C ILE A 123 11.35 -10.16 -9.33
N THR A 124 12.10 -10.78 -8.45
CA THR A 124 11.56 -11.43 -7.24
C THR A 124 12.09 -10.74 -5.99
N LEU A 125 11.20 -10.21 -5.17
CA LEU A 125 11.49 -9.76 -3.81
C LEU A 125 10.86 -10.79 -2.86
N ARG A 126 11.70 -11.52 -2.14
CA ARG A 126 11.25 -12.61 -1.28
C ARG A 126 11.85 -12.50 0.11
N ARG A 127 11.02 -12.49 1.15
CA ARG A 127 11.46 -12.35 2.53
C ARG A 127 12.43 -11.17 2.71
N ILE A 128 12.01 -10.02 2.18
CA ILE A 128 12.66 -8.73 2.40
C ILE A 128 11.87 -7.97 3.47
N ARG A 129 12.56 -7.47 4.48
CA ARG A 129 11.99 -6.51 5.42
C ARG A 129 12.48 -5.11 5.05
N SER A 130 11.56 -4.24 4.67
CA SER A 130 11.86 -2.85 4.31
C SER A 130 11.13 -1.91 5.25
N VAL A 131 11.87 -1.18 6.08
CA VAL A 131 11.29 -0.45 7.21
C VAL A 131 12.00 0.88 7.49
N TRP A 132 11.25 1.82 8.07
CA TRP A 132 11.82 2.95 8.82
C TRP A 132 11.71 2.62 10.31
N ALA A 133 12.85 2.35 10.95
CA ALA A 133 12.93 1.78 12.30
C ALA A 133 12.31 2.67 13.39
N GLU A 134 12.27 3.98 13.19
CA GLU A 134 11.65 4.93 14.11
C GLU A 134 10.11 5.05 13.95
N GLY A 135 9.51 4.26 13.07
CA GLY A 135 8.07 4.24 12.81
C GLY A 135 7.59 5.30 11.82
N PRO A 136 6.26 5.52 11.71
CA PRO A 136 5.65 6.38 10.72
C PRO A 136 5.95 7.87 10.96
N LYS A 137 6.50 8.53 9.94
CA LYS A 137 6.82 9.98 9.95
C LYS A 137 6.66 10.54 8.53
N THR A 138 6.24 11.80 8.42
CA THR A 138 6.12 12.52 7.15
C THR A 138 7.46 12.65 6.41
N GLU A 139 8.56 12.70 7.16
CA GLU A 139 9.93 12.82 6.64
C GLU A 139 10.52 11.51 6.13
N ASN A 140 9.87 10.39 6.39
CA ASN A 140 10.30 9.11 5.83
C ASN A 140 10.17 9.11 4.30
N GLY A 141 10.93 8.26 3.62
CA GLY A 141 10.81 8.08 2.18
C GLY A 141 9.44 7.57 1.77
N ALA A 142 9.12 7.73 0.50
CA ALA A 142 7.80 7.44 -0.04
C ALA A 142 7.52 5.92 -0.05
N TYR A 143 8.45 5.12 -0.54
CA TYR A 143 8.19 3.70 -0.82
C TYR A 143 9.20 2.78 -0.12
N ALA A 144 8.68 1.75 0.58
CA ALA A 144 9.58 0.76 1.19
C ALA A 144 10.05 -0.28 0.15
N LEU A 145 9.13 -0.87 -0.61
CA LEU A 145 9.41 -1.75 -1.74
C LEU A 145 8.79 -1.12 -2.99
N TYR A 146 9.61 -0.78 -3.98
CA TYR A 146 9.22 0.08 -5.11
C TYR A 146 9.63 -0.46 -6.49
N PRO A 147 8.99 -1.52 -7.01
CA PRO A 147 9.06 -1.84 -8.44
C PRO A 147 8.25 -0.84 -9.28
N VAL A 148 8.88 -0.28 -10.31
CA VAL A 148 8.26 0.64 -11.27
C VAL A 148 8.77 0.36 -12.69
N LEU A 149 7.89 0.44 -13.70
CA LEU A 149 8.19 0.12 -15.08
C LEU A 149 8.78 -1.30 -15.26
N CYS A 150 8.35 -2.23 -14.41
CA CYS A 150 8.84 -3.59 -14.37
C CYS A 150 7.88 -4.56 -15.08
N LYS A 151 8.40 -5.74 -15.45
CA LYS A 151 7.60 -6.87 -15.96
C LYS A 151 7.92 -8.13 -15.16
N ASN A 152 6.93 -9.03 -15.04
CA ASN A 152 7.09 -10.30 -14.32
C ASN A 152 7.60 -10.07 -12.89
N VAL A 153 6.81 -9.35 -12.09
CA VAL A 153 7.15 -8.97 -10.72
C VAL A 153 6.54 -9.96 -9.73
N LEU A 154 7.35 -10.48 -8.83
CA LEU A 154 6.90 -11.26 -7.68
C LEU A 154 7.39 -10.61 -6.38
N MET A 155 6.45 -10.25 -5.49
CA MET A 155 6.73 -9.82 -4.12
C MET A 155 6.04 -10.76 -3.15
N GLU A 156 6.81 -11.53 -2.37
CA GLU A 156 6.25 -12.52 -1.47
C GLU A 156 6.97 -12.60 -0.12
N GLU A 157 6.20 -12.84 0.93
CA GLU A 157 6.70 -13.03 2.30
C GLU A 157 7.52 -11.84 2.82
N CYS A 158 7.27 -10.64 2.27
CA CYS A 158 7.95 -9.40 2.64
C CYS A 158 7.22 -8.67 3.77
N ILE A 159 7.95 -7.76 4.44
CA ILE A 159 7.44 -6.86 5.46
C ILE A 159 7.77 -5.42 5.05
N ALA A 160 6.77 -4.54 5.05
CA ALA A 160 6.95 -3.12 4.73
C ALA A 160 6.33 -2.24 5.82
N MET A 161 7.10 -1.25 6.32
CA MET A 161 6.68 -0.43 7.46
C MET A 161 7.25 0.99 7.40
N GLY A 162 6.41 1.97 7.71
CA GLY A 162 6.83 3.35 8.00
C GLY A 162 6.89 4.28 6.80
N SER A 163 6.46 3.87 5.61
CA SER A 163 6.47 4.68 4.39
C SER A 163 5.53 5.87 4.47
N SER A 164 5.98 7.04 4.03
CA SER A 164 5.14 8.25 3.96
C SER A 164 4.17 8.25 2.78
N ASP A 165 4.24 7.23 1.92
CA ASP A 165 3.32 6.94 0.84
C ASP A 165 2.95 5.44 0.90
N ALA A 166 3.55 4.53 0.16
CA ALA A 166 3.17 3.13 0.17
C ALA A 166 4.26 2.18 0.71
N GLY A 167 3.86 1.22 1.57
CA GLY A 167 4.75 0.18 2.05
C GLY A 167 5.21 -0.75 0.91
N ILE A 168 4.26 -1.35 0.20
CA ILE A 168 4.50 -2.14 -0.99
C ILE A 168 3.85 -1.43 -2.15
N TYR A 169 4.66 -0.94 -3.08
CA TYR A 169 4.18 -0.25 -4.26
C TYR A 169 4.59 -0.99 -5.52
N VAL A 170 3.70 -1.00 -6.51
CA VAL A 170 4.03 -1.38 -7.87
C VAL A 170 3.39 -0.36 -8.83
N GLY A 171 4.21 0.27 -9.68
CA GLY A 171 3.73 1.28 -10.63
C GLY A 171 4.09 0.97 -12.07
N GLN A 172 3.16 1.28 -12.99
CA GLN A 172 3.35 1.19 -14.44
C GLN A 172 3.97 -0.14 -14.90
N SER A 173 3.59 -1.22 -14.23
CA SER A 173 4.20 -2.54 -14.36
C SER A 173 3.23 -3.56 -14.96
N ASP A 174 3.77 -4.70 -15.43
CA ASP A 174 3.02 -5.72 -16.15
C ASP A 174 3.30 -7.11 -15.57
N SER A 175 2.26 -7.92 -15.39
CA SER A 175 2.37 -9.29 -14.88
C SER A 175 2.95 -9.34 -13.46
N VAL A 176 2.13 -8.93 -12.49
CA VAL A 176 2.55 -8.67 -11.12
C VAL A 176 1.84 -9.61 -10.14
N ILE A 177 2.59 -10.19 -9.22
CA ILE A 177 2.07 -10.97 -8.09
C ILE A 177 2.59 -10.37 -6.78
N ILE A 178 1.65 -9.98 -5.90
CA ILE A 178 1.93 -9.50 -4.55
C ILE A 178 1.21 -10.43 -3.57
N ARG A 179 1.95 -11.30 -2.86
CA ARG A 179 1.33 -12.33 -2.03
C ARG A 179 2.02 -12.59 -0.70
N ASN A 180 1.22 -12.93 0.31
CA ASN A 180 1.71 -13.36 1.63
C ASN A 180 2.62 -12.34 2.33
N ASN A 181 2.43 -11.05 2.05
CA ASN A 181 3.21 -9.96 2.63
C ASN A 181 2.49 -9.35 3.83
N LYS A 182 3.24 -8.59 4.64
CA LYS A 182 2.72 -7.76 5.72
C LYS A 182 3.09 -6.30 5.49
N ALA A 183 2.09 -5.43 5.49
CA ALA A 183 2.29 -3.99 5.34
C ALA A 183 1.54 -3.26 6.47
N TYR A 184 2.27 -2.51 7.30
CA TYR A 184 1.69 -1.80 8.43
C TYR A 184 2.44 -0.51 8.76
N TRP A 185 1.73 0.44 9.40
CA TRP A 185 2.23 1.77 9.75
C TRP A 185 2.74 2.57 8.54
N ASN A 186 2.12 2.38 7.38
CA ASN A 186 2.34 3.17 6.18
C ASN A 186 1.13 4.11 5.94
N VAL A 187 1.24 5.02 4.99
CA VAL A 187 0.04 5.72 4.51
C VAL A 187 -0.80 4.73 3.70
N ALA A 188 -0.28 4.18 2.63
CA ALA A 188 -0.88 3.04 1.95
C ALA A 188 -0.14 1.74 2.33
N GLY A 189 -0.86 0.68 2.71
CA GLY A 189 -0.21 -0.60 2.98
C GLY A 189 0.37 -1.21 1.72
N ILE A 190 -0.49 -1.45 0.73
CA ILE A 190 -0.15 -1.99 -0.60
C ILE A 190 -0.80 -1.10 -1.65
N GLU A 191 -0.04 -0.73 -2.67
CA GLU A 191 -0.51 0.09 -3.78
C GLU A 191 -0.12 -0.50 -5.12
N SER A 192 -1.11 -0.61 -6.01
CA SER A 192 -0.93 -0.91 -7.43
C SER A 192 -1.38 0.29 -8.24
N GLU A 193 -0.45 0.96 -8.90
CA GLU A 193 -0.71 2.16 -9.67
C GLU A 193 -0.41 1.90 -11.15
N ASN A 194 -1.36 2.25 -12.04
CA ASN A 194 -1.20 2.16 -13.49
C ASN A 194 -0.58 0.83 -13.98
N SER A 195 -0.89 -0.26 -13.30
CA SER A 195 -0.30 -1.58 -13.56
C SER A 195 -1.34 -2.56 -14.11
N LYS A 196 -0.91 -3.54 -14.87
CA LYS A 196 -1.79 -4.49 -15.54
C LYS A 196 -1.43 -5.95 -15.25
N TRP A 197 -2.45 -6.81 -15.28
CA TRP A 197 -2.33 -8.23 -14.95
C TRP A 197 -1.77 -8.43 -13.54
N VAL A 198 -2.43 -7.80 -12.56
CA VAL A 198 -1.97 -7.75 -11.17
C VAL A 198 -2.78 -8.72 -10.32
N GLU A 199 -2.13 -9.53 -9.51
CA GLU A 199 -2.76 -10.34 -8.46
C GLU A 199 -2.23 -9.93 -7.08
N ILE A 200 -3.13 -9.51 -6.18
CA ILE A 200 -2.83 -9.13 -4.79
C ILE A 200 -3.58 -10.09 -3.88
N TYR A 201 -2.89 -11.04 -3.24
CA TYR A 201 -3.57 -12.05 -2.44
C TYR A 201 -2.79 -12.59 -1.24
N GLY A 202 -3.54 -13.04 -0.23
CA GLY A 202 -2.96 -13.62 0.98
C GLY A 202 -2.16 -12.64 1.83
N ASN A 203 -2.29 -11.33 1.60
CA ASN A 203 -1.54 -10.31 2.33
C ASN A 203 -2.28 -9.87 3.60
N GLU A 204 -1.53 -9.33 4.55
CA GLU A 204 -2.02 -8.62 5.73
C GLU A 204 -1.69 -7.13 5.59
N ALA A 205 -2.70 -6.27 5.42
CA ALA A 205 -2.56 -4.82 5.43
C ALA A 205 -3.28 -4.26 6.67
N TYR A 206 -2.54 -3.74 7.65
CA TYR A 206 -3.12 -3.33 8.93
C TYR A 206 -2.38 -2.15 9.55
N ASP A 207 -3.10 -1.38 10.36
CA ASP A 207 -2.59 -0.19 11.06
C ASP A 207 -1.95 0.85 10.10
N ASN A 208 -2.33 0.86 8.81
CA ASN A 208 -2.01 1.90 7.85
C ASN A 208 -3.09 3.00 7.90
N THR A 209 -2.94 4.05 7.09
CA THR A 209 -4.04 5.01 6.84
C THR A 209 -5.06 4.40 5.89
N GLY A 210 -4.61 3.81 4.77
CA GLY A 210 -5.36 2.98 3.85
C GLY A 210 -4.71 1.61 3.68
N GLY A 211 -5.53 0.54 3.54
CA GLY A 211 -5.01 -0.83 3.47
C GLY A 211 -4.43 -1.19 2.11
N ILE A 212 -5.29 -1.30 1.09
CA ILE A 212 -4.91 -1.63 -0.29
C ILE A 212 -5.46 -0.57 -1.23
N LEU A 213 -4.61 -0.03 -2.11
CA LEU A 213 -4.98 0.94 -3.14
C LEU A 213 -4.78 0.33 -4.52
N VAL A 214 -5.76 0.53 -5.41
CA VAL A 214 -5.65 0.22 -6.84
C VAL A 214 -6.03 1.47 -7.60
N PHE A 215 -5.02 2.16 -8.10
CA PHE A 215 -5.14 3.47 -8.71
C PHE A 215 -4.76 3.45 -10.19
N ASP A 216 -5.48 4.25 -10.96
CA ASP A 216 -5.08 4.62 -12.32
C ASP A 216 -5.03 6.14 -12.41
N LEU A 217 -3.87 6.70 -12.70
CA LEU A 217 -3.58 8.11 -12.65
C LEU A 217 -3.20 8.64 -14.04
N PRO A 218 -3.56 9.91 -14.35
CA PRO A 218 -3.29 10.51 -15.67
C PRO A 218 -1.82 10.87 -15.86
N GLY A 219 -1.42 10.99 -17.12
CA GLY A 219 -0.08 11.49 -17.50
C GLY A 219 1.05 10.50 -17.31
N LEU A 220 0.75 9.23 -17.11
CA LEU A 220 1.74 8.16 -16.95
C LEU A 220 1.91 7.37 -18.25
N THR A 221 2.95 6.52 -18.31
CA THR A 221 3.35 5.82 -19.54
C THR A 221 2.45 4.65 -19.91
N THR A 222 1.65 4.14 -18.98
CA THR A 222 0.69 3.05 -19.18
C THR A 222 -0.51 3.23 -18.26
N TYR A 223 -1.64 2.60 -18.59
CA TYR A 223 -2.84 2.61 -17.78
C TYR A 223 -3.15 1.21 -17.27
N GLY A 224 -3.66 1.17 -16.03
CA GLY A 224 -3.89 -0.07 -15.29
C GLY A 224 -5.17 -0.77 -15.70
N HIS A 225 -5.14 -2.09 -15.66
CA HIS A 225 -6.31 -2.95 -15.85
C HIS A 225 -6.04 -4.39 -15.42
N SER A 226 -7.11 -5.21 -15.38
CA SER A 226 -7.00 -6.65 -15.15
C SER A 226 -6.34 -7.00 -13.81
N THR A 227 -6.88 -6.41 -12.74
CA THR A 227 -6.38 -6.61 -11.37
C THR A 227 -7.32 -7.54 -10.59
N LYS A 228 -6.76 -8.44 -9.78
CA LYS A 228 -7.47 -9.27 -8.82
C LYS A 228 -6.95 -9.04 -7.41
N VAL A 229 -7.86 -8.74 -6.47
CA VAL A 229 -7.56 -8.56 -5.04
C VAL A 229 -8.37 -9.57 -4.26
N TYR A 230 -7.71 -10.58 -3.67
CA TYR A 230 -8.42 -11.67 -3.03
C TYR A 230 -7.67 -12.33 -1.87
N LYS A 231 -8.42 -12.91 -0.94
CA LYS A 231 -7.89 -13.62 0.24
C LYS A 231 -6.93 -12.79 1.09
N ASN A 232 -7.09 -11.46 1.10
CA ASN A 232 -6.31 -10.58 1.95
C ASN A 232 -7.05 -10.35 3.29
N THR A 233 -6.28 -10.09 4.34
CA THR A 233 -6.76 -9.56 5.61
C THR A 233 -6.45 -8.06 5.67
N ILE A 234 -7.49 -7.22 5.63
CA ILE A 234 -7.38 -5.77 5.53
C ILE A 234 -8.05 -5.17 6.77
N ARG A 235 -7.26 -4.86 7.81
CA ARG A 235 -7.82 -4.56 9.13
C ARG A 235 -7.21 -3.36 9.82
N SER A 236 -8.06 -2.64 10.55
CA SER A 236 -7.63 -1.56 11.46
C SER A 236 -6.74 -0.51 10.78
N ASN A 237 -6.96 -0.21 9.50
CA ASN A 237 -6.16 0.79 8.78
C ASN A 237 -6.59 2.22 9.21
N ASN A 238 -6.42 2.51 10.49
CA ASN A 238 -6.94 3.71 11.14
C ASN A 238 -5.85 4.71 11.55
N HIS A 239 -4.62 4.50 11.08
CA HIS A 239 -3.52 5.41 11.40
C HIS A 239 -3.79 6.79 10.79
N LYS A 240 -3.47 7.85 11.54
CA LYS A 240 -3.57 9.22 11.02
C LYS A 240 -2.74 9.34 9.75
N ASN A 241 -3.29 9.99 8.72
CA ASN A 241 -2.55 10.23 7.49
C ASN A 241 -1.35 11.16 7.76
N PHE A 242 -0.17 10.71 7.38
CA PHE A 242 1.09 11.42 7.54
C PHE A 242 1.83 11.62 6.21
N ALA A 243 1.13 11.43 5.07
CA ALA A 243 1.66 11.75 3.76
C ALA A 243 2.05 13.23 3.67
N GLN A 244 3.00 13.52 2.80
CA GLN A 244 3.34 14.90 2.47
C GLN A 244 2.16 15.57 1.79
N LYS A 245 1.92 16.84 2.11
CA LYS A 245 0.86 17.62 1.47
C LYS A 245 1.11 17.71 -0.04
N GLY A 246 0.02 17.64 -0.80
CA GLY A 246 0.05 17.66 -2.26
C GLY A 246 0.14 16.27 -2.91
N ASN A 247 0.58 15.25 -2.18
CA ASN A 247 0.55 13.88 -2.70
C ASN A 247 -0.89 13.39 -2.77
N ILE A 248 -1.22 12.61 -3.80
CA ILE A 248 -2.58 12.08 -3.98
C ILE A 248 -3.01 11.22 -2.78
N VAL A 249 -2.10 10.46 -2.20
CA VAL A 249 -2.38 9.63 -1.02
C VAL A 249 -2.66 10.45 0.25
N ALA A 250 -2.32 11.75 0.28
CA ALA A 250 -2.68 12.63 1.38
C ALA A 250 -4.21 12.86 1.48
N SER A 251 -4.95 12.64 0.39
CA SER A 251 -6.40 12.71 0.36
C SER A 251 -7.09 11.49 0.96
N ILE A 252 -6.37 10.38 1.20
CA ILE A 252 -6.94 9.14 1.73
C ILE A 252 -7.40 9.35 3.17
N PRO A 253 -8.68 9.12 3.48
CA PRO A 253 -9.16 9.19 4.85
C PRO A 253 -8.62 8.02 5.67
N PRO A 254 -8.11 8.26 6.89
CA PRO A 254 -7.83 7.18 7.83
C PRO A 254 -9.03 6.28 8.03
N GLY A 255 -8.81 4.98 8.11
CA GLY A 255 -9.89 4.01 8.22
C GLY A 255 -10.40 3.48 6.88
N SER A 256 -9.66 3.69 5.80
CA SER A 256 -9.96 3.11 4.50
C SER A 256 -9.39 1.70 4.40
N GLY A 257 -10.26 0.71 4.21
CA GLY A 257 -9.81 -0.67 3.96
C GLY A 257 -9.17 -0.79 2.59
N MET A 258 -9.94 -0.48 1.54
CA MET A 258 -9.47 -0.46 0.17
C MET A 258 -9.99 0.77 -0.57
N MET A 259 -9.18 1.34 -1.44
CA MET A 259 -9.60 2.40 -2.37
C MET A 259 -9.29 2.00 -3.81
N VAL A 260 -10.28 2.21 -4.67
CA VAL A 260 -10.23 2.00 -6.11
C VAL A 260 -10.42 3.36 -6.76
N LEU A 261 -9.42 3.82 -7.50
CA LEU A 261 -9.46 5.13 -8.16
C LEU A 261 -9.29 4.97 -9.67
N ALA A 262 -10.33 5.32 -10.42
CA ALA A 262 -10.33 5.40 -11.89
C ALA A 262 -9.84 4.11 -12.62
N THR A 263 -9.69 3.01 -11.94
CA THR A 263 -9.21 1.75 -12.52
C THR A 263 -10.35 0.92 -13.10
N HIS A 264 -10.01 -0.02 -13.97
CA HIS A 264 -11.00 -0.89 -14.61
C HIS A 264 -10.58 -2.36 -14.68
N ASP A 265 -11.53 -3.24 -15.00
CA ASP A 265 -11.31 -4.69 -15.04
C ASP A 265 -10.75 -5.22 -13.72
N LEU A 266 -11.43 -4.91 -12.60
CA LEU A 266 -10.99 -5.27 -11.26
C LEU A 266 -11.95 -6.25 -10.60
N GLU A 267 -11.42 -7.34 -10.04
CA GLU A 267 -12.16 -8.25 -9.15
C GLU A 267 -11.67 -8.16 -7.71
N ILE A 268 -12.61 -7.99 -6.77
CA ILE A 268 -12.36 -7.94 -5.32
C ILE A 268 -13.18 -9.05 -4.67
N TYR A 269 -12.54 -10.11 -4.18
CA TYR A 269 -13.26 -11.27 -3.65
C TYR A 269 -12.52 -12.04 -2.55
N ASP A 270 -13.27 -12.73 -1.71
CA ASP A 270 -12.74 -13.54 -0.60
C ASP A 270 -11.84 -12.76 0.38
N ASN A 271 -11.93 -11.43 0.47
CA ASN A 271 -11.15 -10.64 1.42
C ASN A 271 -11.88 -10.53 2.77
N ASP A 272 -11.11 -10.30 3.83
CA ASP A 272 -11.59 -10.02 5.18
C ASP A 272 -11.31 -8.56 5.55
N PHE A 273 -12.34 -7.69 5.44
CA PHE A 273 -12.28 -6.28 5.83
C PHE A 273 -12.76 -6.14 7.28
N LYS A 274 -11.86 -5.71 8.17
CA LYS A 274 -12.16 -5.70 9.59
C LYS A 274 -11.72 -4.40 10.28
N ASP A 275 -12.63 -3.81 11.04
CA ASP A 275 -12.34 -2.66 11.90
C ASP A 275 -11.69 -1.45 11.18
N ASN A 276 -11.99 -1.23 9.90
CA ASN A 276 -11.62 -0.04 9.16
C ASN A 276 -12.68 1.03 9.42
N THR A 277 -12.32 2.13 10.07
CA THR A 277 -13.28 3.07 10.68
C THR A 277 -14.00 3.98 9.69
N THR A 278 -13.58 4.05 8.43
CA THR A 278 -14.20 4.96 7.45
C THR A 278 -14.97 4.20 6.38
N VAL A 279 -14.37 3.20 5.76
CA VAL A 279 -14.99 2.42 4.68
C VAL A 279 -14.28 1.08 4.49
N GLY A 280 -15.02 0.03 4.15
CA GLY A 280 -14.42 -1.22 3.70
C GLY A 280 -13.77 -1.08 2.32
N VAL A 281 -14.57 -0.75 1.29
CA VAL A 281 -14.13 -0.51 -0.09
C VAL A 281 -14.73 0.79 -0.60
N ALA A 282 -13.91 1.71 -1.09
CA ALA A 282 -14.34 2.94 -1.77
C ALA A 282 -14.00 2.85 -3.26
N ILE A 283 -14.97 3.15 -4.13
CA ILE A 283 -14.82 3.20 -5.58
C ILE A 283 -15.04 4.65 -6.00
N VAL A 284 -14.01 5.26 -6.57
CA VAL A 284 -13.94 6.71 -6.81
C VAL A 284 -13.44 6.98 -8.21
N SER A 285 -14.06 7.95 -8.88
CA SER A 285 -13.57 8.51 -10.13
C SER A 285 -12.46 9.54 -9.87
N TYR A 286 -11.60 9.74 -10.83
CA TYR A 286 -10.63 10.84 -10.77
C TYR A 286 -11.31 12.22 -10.86
N GLU A 287 -12.47 12.31 -11.48
CA GLU A 287 -13.30 13.53 -11.51
C GLU A 287 -13.62 14.03 -10.10
N LEU A 288 -14.00 13.15 -9.18
CA LEU A 288 -14.29 13.54 -7.80
C LEU A 288 -13.01 14.01 -7.09
N VAL A 289 -11.89 13.32 -7.29
CA VAL A 289 -10.60 13.69 -6.67
C VAL A 289 -10.16 15.07 -7.18
N ALA A 290 -10.24 15.31 -8.47
CA ALA A 290 -9.89 16.61 -9.06
C ALA A 290 -10.81 17.73 -8.53
N ALA A 291 -12.12 17.50 -8.47
CA ALA A 291 -13.08 18.48 -7.96
C ALA A 291 -12.86 18.84 -6.48
N LEU A 292 -12.46 17.87 -5.64
CA LEU A 292 -12.18 18.12 -4.23
C LEU A 292 -10.85 18.87 -4.00
N ASN A 293 -9.97 18.88 -5.00
CA ASN A 293 -8.67 19.56 -4.95
C ASN A 293 -8.63 20.81 -5.85
N GLU A 294 -9.76 21.25 -6.39
CA GLU A 294 -9.84 22.51 -7.14
C GLU A 294 -9.42 23.70 -6.26
N GLY A 295 -8.38 24.43 -6.72
CA GLY A 295 -7.82 25.58 -5.99
C GLY A 295 -6.59 25.28 -5.15
N GLU A 296 -6.19 24.04 -4.97
CA GLU A 296 -4.85 23.72 -4.48
C GLU A 296 -3.85 23.92 -5.62
N GLN A 297 -2.76 24.68 -5.36
CA GLN A 297 -1.72 24.85 -6.37
C GLN A 297 -1.02 23.51 -6.60
N GLU A 298 -0.79 23.16 -7.86
CA GLU A 298 0.09 22.05 -8.24
C GLU A 298 1.46 22.28 -7.56
N GLN A 299 1.73 21.53 -6.53
CA GLN A 299 3.07 21.49 -5.95
C GLN A 299 3.86 20.41 -6.70
N GLU A 300 4.92 20.83 -7.40
CA GLU A 300 5.90 19.88 -7.88
C GLU A 300 6.41 19.08 -6.66
N SER A 301 6.21 17.76 -6.67
CA SER A 301 6.71 16.93 -5.58
C SER A 301 8.24 17.02 -5.56
N SER A 302 8.79 17.45 -4.45
CA SER A 302 10.24 17.55 -4.26
C SER A 302 10.93 16.18 -4.12
N ILE A 303 10.16 15.12 -4.04
CA ILE A 303 10.65 13.74 -3.91
C ILE A 303 10.19 12.97 -5.15
N GLY A 304 11.16 12.54 -5.97
CA GLY A 304 10.90 11.88 -7.24
C GLY A 304 10.04 10.62 -7.11
N GLY A 305 8.99 10.55 -7.92
CA GLY A 305 8.11 9.38 -8.05
C GLY A 305 6.77 9.49 -7.34
N VAL A 306 6.55 10.47 -6.49
CA VAL A 306 5.26 10.68 -5.82
C VAL A 306 4.31 11.44 -6.72
N GLN A 307 3.07 10.95 -6.85
CA GLN A 307 2.06 11.54 -7.70
C GLN A 307 1.26 12.64 -6.99
N THR A 308 1.06 13.74 -7.68
CA THR A 308 0.19 14.85 -7.26
C THR A 308 -1.11 14.84 -8.07
N VAL A 309 -2.15 15.53 -7.58
CA VAL A 309 -3.40 15.64 -8.33
C VAL A 309 -3.17 16.50 -9.60
N ASN A 310 -3.40 15.88 -10.75
CA ASN A 310 -3.29 16.55 -12.06
C ASN A 310 -4.66 17.13 -12.47
N ASN A 311 -4.83 18.44 -12.32
CA ASN A 311 -6.08 19.13 -12.69
C ASN A 311 -6.29 19.22 -14.20
N ASN A 312 -5.25 18.99 -15.01
CA ASN A 312 -5.33 18.98 -16.47
C ASN A 312 -5.48 17.57 -17.06
N TYR A 313 -5.93 16.60 -16.27
CA TYR A 313 -6.06 15.19 -16.69
C TYR A 313 -6.91 14.97 -17.95
N LYS A 314 -7.86 15.87 -18.24
CA LYS A 314 -8.71 15.82 -19.45
C LYS A 314 -7.94 16.03 -20.76
N SER A 315 -6.70 16.55 -20.70
CA SER A 315 -5.82 16.67 -21.87
C SER A 315 -5.18 15.34 -22.27
N ASP A 316 -5.20 14.35 -21.40
CA ASP A 316 -4.69 13.01 -21.66
C ASP A 316 -5.77 12.16 -22.34
N SER A 317 -5.73 12.09 -23.66
CA SER A 317 -6.74 11.40 -24.46
C SER A 317 -6.75 9.87 -24.30
N LEU A 318 -5.76 9.30 -23.67
CA LEU A 318 -5.66 7.86 -23.41
C LEU A 318 -6.16 7.50 -22.01
N TYR A 319 -6.29 8.47 -21.12
CA TYR A 319 -6.71 8.26 -19.75
C TYR A 319 -8.22 8.20 -19.61
N ASN A 320 -8.72 7.21 -18.88
CA ASN A 320 -10.12 7.15 -18.47
C ASN A 320 -10.24 7.47 -16.98
N ALA A 321 -10.90 8.57 -16.64
CA ALA A 321 -11.06 9.03 -15.26
C ALA A 321 -12.11 8.27 -14.44
N PHE A 322 -12.77 7.27 -15.02
CA PHE A 322 -13.92 6.60 -14.40
C PHE A 322 -13.65 5.14 -14.10
N PRO A 323 -14.04 4.65 -12.90
CA PRO A 323 -13.98 3.22 -12.61
C PRO A 323 -15.05 2.47 -13.41
N TYR A 324 -14.66 1.39 -14.06
CA TYR A 324 -15.63 0.53 -14.75
C TYR A 324 -15.22 -0.94 -14.74
N ASN A 325 -16.18 -1.84 -14.96
CA ASN A 325 -16.00 -3.27 -14.92
C ASN A 325 -15.36 -3.73 -13.59
N ILE A 326 -15.90 -3.19 -12.48
CA ILE A 326 -15.50 -3.53 -11.12
C ILE A 326 -16.46 -4.61 -10.59
N ARG A 327 -15.94 -5.73 -10.16
CA ARG A 327 -16.70 -6.84 -9.59
C ARG A 327 -16.30 -7.08 -8.13
N ILE A 328 -17.27 -6.98 -7.22
CA ILE A 328 -17.08 -7.20 -5.78
C ILE A 328 -17.97 -8.37 -5.35
N ARG A 329 -17.39 -9.41 -4.77
CA ARG A 329 -18.13 -10.60 -4.37
C ARG A 329 -17.45 -11.37 -3.24
N ASP A 330 -18.26 -12.05 -2.46
CA ASP A 330 -17.82 -13.03 -1.45
C ASP A 330 -16.83 -12.49 -0.41
N ASN A 331 -16.81 -11.16 -0.18
CA ASN A 331 -15.98 -10.57 0.85
C ASN A 331 -16.70 -10.62 2.21
N ARG A 332 -15.93 -10.55 3.30
CA ARG A 332 -16.47 -10.40 4.64
C ARG A 332 -16.16 -9.00 5.15
N PHE A 333 -17.19 -8.36 5.70
CA PHE A 333 -17.07 -7.06 6.32
C PHE A 333 -17.47 -7.16 7.79
N SER A 334 -16.61 -6.68 8.68
CA SER A 334 -16.90 -6.62 10.11
C SER A 334 -16.29 -5.38 10.73
N ASN A 335 -17.10 -4.62 11.46
CA ASN A 335 -16.62 -3.39 12.08
C ASN A 335 -17.25 -3.23 13.47
N LYS A 336 -16.41 -3.08 14.49
CA LYS A 336 -16.83 -2.77 15.87
C LYS A 336 -16.98 -1.27 16.13
N HIS A 337 -16.56 -0.42 15.21
CA HIS A 337 -16.63 1.04 15.33
C HIS A 337 -17.97 1.56 14.83
N TRP A 338 -18.50 2.55 15.51
CA TRP A 338 -19.81 3.14 15.19
C TRP A 338 -19.71 4.45 14.44
N PHE A 339 -18.51 5.04 14.38
CA PHE A 339 -18.29 6.34 13.75
C PHE A 339 -17.13 6.28 12.77
N PRO A 340 -17.30 6.80 11.53
CA PRO A 340 -16.19 7.07 10.64
C PRO A 340 -15.25 8.13 11.20
N THR A 341 -14.04 8.19 10.70
CA THR A 341 -13.09 9.25 11.09
C THR A 341 -13.50 10.60 10.49
N PHE A 342 -13.18 11.70 11.18
CA PHE A 342 -13.43 13.08 10.74
C PHE A 342 -12.13 13.80 10.32
N GLN A 343 -11.06 13.07 10.05
CA GLN A 343 -9.72 13.67 9.90
C GLN A 343 -9.52 14.42 8.59
N ASN A 344 -10.31 14.14 7.53
CA ASN A 344 -10.28 14.87 6.27
C ASN A 344 -11.69 15.08 5.71
N ASP A 345 -11.80 15.80 4.59
CA ASP A 345 -13.10 16.19 4.05
C ASP A 345 -13.88 15.00 3.46
N ILE A 346 -13.20 14.03 2.85
CA ILE A 346 -13.83 12.78 2.39
C ILE A 346 -14.36 11.99 3.59
N GLY A 347 -13.57 11.84 4.65
CA GLY A 347 -14.00 11.19 5.89
C GLY A 347 -15.18 11.89 6.53
N LYS A 348 -15.20 13.23 6.58
CA LYS A 348 -16.33 14.03 7.06
C LYS A 348 -17.58 13.84 6.19
N LEU A 349 -17.42 13.84 4.86
CA LEU A 349 -18.52 13.60 3.92
C LEU A 349 -19.13 12.23 4.16
N LEU A 350 -18.33 11.19 4.23
CA LEU A 350 -18.79 9.83 4.51
C LEU A 350 -19.47 9.72 5.86
N ALA A 351 -18.91 10.32 6.92
CA ALA A 351 -19.52 10.35 8.25
C ALA A 351 -20.89 11.02 8.25
N MET A 352 -21.06 12.17 7.58
CA MET A 352 -22.34 12.86 7.46
C MET A 352 -23.37 12.05 6.67
N LYS A 353 -22.95 11.29 5.66
CA LYS A 353 -23.84 10.54 4.77
C LYS A 353 -24.15 9.14 5.27
N SER A 354 -23.25 8.49 6.02
CA SER A 354 -23.45 7.13 6.56
C SER A 354 -24.32 7.08 7.80
N MET A 355 -24.46 8.18 8.53
CA MET A 355 -25.27 8.28 9.77
C MET A 355 -24.84 7.28 10.87
N PHE A 356 -23.57 7.27 11.23
CA PHE A 356 -22.95 6.53 12.34
C PHE A 356 -22.33 5.15 12.05
N ASN A 357 -22.73 4.44 11.02
CA ASN A 357 -22.07 3.16 10.70
C ASN A 357 -21.12 3.36 9.53
N PRO A 358 -19.82 3.03 9.65
CA PRO A 358 -18.92 2.99 8.51
C PRO A 358 -19.48 2.08 7.43
N PRO A 359 -19.58 2.56 6.17
CA PRO A 359 -20.08 1.74 5.08
C PRO A 359 -19.08 0.63 4.71
N ASP A 360 -19.61 -0.52 4.31
CA ASP A 360 -18.81 -1.62 3.78
C ASP A 360 -18.31 -1.29 2.36
N ILE A 361 -19.21 -0.74 1.52
CA ILE A 361 -18.89 -0.34 0.15
C ILE A 361 -19.46 1.04 -0.13
N VAL A 362 -18.61 1.92 -0.68
CA VAL A 362 -19.00 3.25 -1.17
C VAL A 362 -18.66 3.36 -2.65
N TYR A 363 -19.61 3.89 -3.43
CA TYR A 363 -19.40 4.35 -4.79
C TYR A 363 -19.66 5.87 -4.86
N ASP A 364 -18.81 6.63 -5.54
CA ASP A 364 -18.98 8.07 -5.66
C ASP A 364 -20.22 8.48 -6.49
N GLY A 365 -20.69 7.58 -7.37
CA GLY A 365 -21.88 7.82 -8.18
C GLY A 365 -21.61 8.62 -9.46
N ILE A 366 -20.35 8.68 -9.91
CA ILE A 366 -19.98 9.32 -11.19
C ILE A 366 -19.73 8.23 -12.23
N PRO A 367 -20.71 7.92 -13.10
CA PRO A 367 -20.54 6.91 -14.14
C PRO A 367 -19.74 7.46 -15.31
N ASP A 368 -19.07 6.58 -16.05
CA ASP A 368 -18.44 6.91 -17.34
C ASP A 368 -19.50 7.36 -18.34
N PRO A 369 -19.46 8.61 -18.85
CA PRO A 369 -20.47 9.15 -19.76
C PRO A 369 -20.45 8.49 -21.14
N GLU A 370 -19.36 7.85 -21.52
CA GLU A 370 -19.22 7.18 -22.82
C GLU A 370 -19.75 5.74 -22.78
N ARG A 371 -20.13 5.22 -21.59
CA ARG A 371 -20.61 3.85 -21.40
C ARG A 371 -22.07 3.82 -20.97
N SER A 372 -22.86 3.02 -21.67
CA SER A 372 -24.28 2.83 -21.34
C SER A 372 -24.52 1.81 -20.20
N GLU A 373 -23.55 0.94 -19.91
CA GLU A 373 -23.66 -0.08 -18.88
C GLU A 373 -23.06 0.39 -17.54
N ARG A 374 -23.71 0.02 -16.44
CA ARG A 374 -23.17 0.29 -15.11
C ARG A 374 -21.90 -0.54 -14.91
N GLY A 375 -20.80 0.16 -14.72
CA GLY A 375 -19.49 -0.46 -14.62
C GLY A 375 -19.18 -1.18 -13.31
N ILE A 376 -20.13 -1.26 -12.36
CA ILE A 376 -19.91 -1.83 -11.03
C ILE A 376 -20.95 -2.91 -10.77
N CYS A 377 -20.48 -4.05 -10.30
CA CYS A 377 -21.29 -5.23 -9.99
C CYS A 377 -20.95 -5.75 -8.57
N ILE A 378 -21.95 -5.89 -7.71
CA ILE A 378 -21.79 -6.29 -6.32
C ILE A 378 -22.64 -7.54 -6.05
N LYS A 379 -21.99 -8.62 -5.56
CA LYS A 379 -22.64 -9.87 -5.14
C LYS A 379 -22.01 -10.37 -3.84
N GLU A 380 -22.49 -9.85 -2.73
CA GLU A 380 -22.02 -10.27 -1.41
C GLU A 380 -22.97 -11.30 -0.78
N ASN A 381 -22.42 -12.29 -0.10
CA ASN A 381 -23.18 -13.34 0.56
C ASN A 381 -23.84 -12.88 1.86
N GLU A 382 -23.32 -11.81 2.47
CA GLU A 382 -23.84 -11.23 3.71
C GLU A 382 -24.52 -9.89 3.44
N LYS A 383 -25.33 -9.44 4.39
CA LYS A 383 -25.93 -8.11 4.32
C LYS A 383 -24.86 -7.04 4.54
N ILE A 384 -24.65 -6.20 3.54
CA ILE A 384 -23.68 -5.09 3.55
C ILE A 384 -24.36 -3.73 3.73
N ILE A 385 -23.57 -2.75 4.17
CA ILE A 385 -23.91 -1.32 4.19
C ILE A 385 -23.30 -0.69 2.94
N PHE A 386 -24.13 -0.47 1.93
CA PHE A 386 -23.75 0.15 0.66
C PHE A 386 -24.20 1.61 0.62
N ILE A 387 -23.38 2.49 0.03
CA ILE A 387 -23.72 3.88 -0.23
C ILE A 387 -23.26 4.25 -1.66
N ASN A 388 -24.20 4.66 -2.49
CA ASN A 388 -23.94 5.46 -3.68
C ASN A 388 -24.09 6.93 -3.31
N LEU A 389 -23.03 7.70 -3.43
CA LEU A 389 -22.99 9.11 -3.01
C LEU A 389 -23.72 10.04 -3.99
N ASP A 390 -23.90 9.64 -5.25
CA ASP A 390 -24.50 10.46 -6.32
C ASP A 390 -23.75 11.81 -6.51
N ALA A 391 -22.43 11.75 -6.49
CA ALA A 391 -21.60 12.95 -6.63
C ALA A 391 -21.81 13.65 -7.98
N ALA A 392 -22.17 12.93 -9.04
CA ALA A 392 -22.57 13.50 -10.33
C ALA A 392 -23.73 14.51 -10.23
N ASN A 393 -24.61 14.36 -9.22
CA ASN A 393 -25.73 15.26 -8.94
C ASN A 393 -25.53 16.06 -7.64
N GLU A 394 -24.30 16.44 -7.32
CA GLU A 394 -23.95 17.21 -6.13
C GLU A 394 -24.44 16.56 -4.81
N PHE A 395 -24.40 15.23 -4.73
CA PHE A 395 -24.82 14.44 -3.57
C PHE A 395 -26.32 14.55 -3.20
N LYS A 396 -27.19 14.91 -4.15
CA LYS A 396 -28.62 15.11 -3.92
C LYS A 396 -29.45 13.83 -3.91
N GLY A 397 -29.01 12.80 -4.64
CA GLY A 397 -29.71 11.52 -4.83
C GLY A 397 -29.03 10.34 -4.14
N LEU A 398 -28.42 10.53 -2.96
CA LEU A 398 -27.77 9.46 -2.21
C LEU A 398 -28.67 8.23 -2.09
N SER A 399 -28.14 7.06 -2.45
CA SER A 399 -28.86 5.79 -2.39
C SER A 399 -28.11 4.74 -1.56
N LYS A 400 -28.86 3.95 -0.80
CA LYS A 400 -28.37 2.76 -0.06
C LYS A 400 -28.85 1.46 -0.67
N ASP A 401 -29.46 1.52 -1.85
CA ASP A 401 -29.99 0.35 -2.55
C ASP A 401 -28.91 -0.35 -3.38
N VAL A 402 -28.28 -1.37 -2.80
CA VAL A 402 -27.30 -2.20 -3.49
C VAL A 402 -27.89 -3.04 -4.64
N LYS A 403 -29.20 -3.28 -4.65
CA LYS A 403 -29.84 -4.13 -5.68
C LYS A 403 -29.68 -3.53 -7.08
N THR A 404 -29.55 -2.21 -7.19
CA THR A 404 -29.29 -1.54 -8.46
C THR A 404 -27.91 -1.85 -9.04
N PHE A 405 -27.03 -2.45 -8.25
CA PHE A 405 -25.67 -2.86 -8.61
C PHE A 405 -25.49 -4.38 -8.55
N ALA A 406 -26.58 -5.16 -8.45
CA ALA A 406 -26.49 -6.61 -8.43
C ALA A 406 -25.89 -7.15 -9.74
N CYS A 407 -25.02 -8.15 -9.62
CA CYS A 407 -24.43 -8.83 -10.77
C CYS A 407 -25.45 -9.70 -11.49
N ASP A 408 -25.41 -9.70 -12.81
CA ASP A 408 -26.00 -10.78 -13.63
C ASP A 408 -25.06 -11.99 -13.60
N ASP A 409 -25.59 -13.18 -13.30
CA ASP A 409 -24.80 -14.40 -13.05
C ASP A 409 -23.99 -14.91 -14.27
N GLU A 410 -24.24 -14.40 -15.48
CA GLU A 410 -23.68 -14.93 -16.72
C GLU A 410 -22.40 -14.26 -17.23
N LYS A 411 -22.00 -13.12 -16.67
CA LYS A 411 -20.76 -12.43 -17.10
C LYS A 411 -19.63 -12.62 -16.12
N THR A 412 -18.95 -13.75 -16.17
CA THR A 412 -17.62 -13.89 -15.56
C THR A 412 -16.65 -12.99 -16.34
N LEU A 413 -15.98 -12.06 -15.67
CA LEU A 413 -14.82 -11.39 -16.24
C LEU A 413 -13.78 -12.45 -16.60
N SER A 414 -13.66 -12.80 -17.88
CA SER A 414 -12.51 -13.58 -18.31
C SER A 414 -11.33 -12.62 -18.39
N LEU A 415 -10.62 -12.47 -17.27
CA LEU A 415 -9.26 -11.97 -17.34
C LEU A 415 -8.45 -13.07 -18.04
N LYS A 416 -8.19 -12.89 -19.34
CA LYS A 416 -7.38 -13.81 -20.13
C LYS A 416 -5.92 -13.69 -19.76
#